data_ded01b7520a4285e6053d0756333dc6a
#
_entry.id   ded01b7520a4285e6053d0756333dc6a
#
_cell.length_a   1.000
_cell.length_b   1.000
_cell.length_c   1.000
_cell.angle_alpha   90.00
_cell.angle_beta   90.00
_cell.angle_gamma   90.00
#
_symmetry.space_group_name_H-M   'P 1'
#
loop_
_entity.id
_entity.type
_entity.pdbx_description
1 polymer ?
#
loop_
_entity_poly.entity_id
_entity_poly.type
_entity_poly.pdbx_seq_one_letter_code
_entity_poly.pdbx_strand_id
1 'polypeptide(L)'
;MSSNSKKVAIVTGASRGIGAAIAERLAEDGLTVVINYSGSEAAAEELARKIEEKGGKALTAKADVSDAEAVRRMFDAAETAFGGVDVLVNNAGIMQLAKIADADDAHFDRHIAINLKGTFNSLREAGRRLRDGGRIVNFSTSIVGLKLETYGVYAATKAAVELLTGIMAKELRGRSITVNAVAPGPTATDLFLNGKSDELIDRMAKMNPLERLGTPQDIAAAVSFLVGPDGGWINGQTLRANGGMI
;
A
#
# COMPACT_ATOMS: atom_id res chain seq x y z
N MET A 1 25.66 -2.63 23.28
CA MET A 1 25.09 -3.84 22.65
C MET A 1 23.81 -3.39 21.93
N SER A 2 23.85 -3.23 20.62
CA SER A 2 22.66 -2.87 19.83
C SER A 2 21.69 -4.06 19.90
N SER A 3 20.56 -3.92 20.57
CA SER A 3 19.49 -4.90 20.51
C SER A 3 19.05 -4.95 19.05
N ASN A 4 19.29 -6.07 18.40
CA ASN A 4 18.90 -6.33 17.01
C ASN A 4 17.37 -6.54 16.98
N SER A 5 16.60 -5.49 17.37
CA SER A 5 15.15 -5.54 17.29
C SER A 5 14.78 -5.56 15.81
N LYS A 6 14.02 -6.58 15.40
CA LYS A 6 13.52 -6.66 14.03
C LYS A 6 12.75 -5.38 13.69
N LYS A 7 12.91 -4.87 12.47
CA LYS A 7 12.12 -3.74 11.97
C LYS A 7 10.64 -4.10 11.95
N VAL A 8 9.79 -3.13 12.22
CA VAL A 8 8.33 -3.27 12.29
C VAL A 8 7.69 -2.57 11.11
N ALA A 9 6.88 -3.29 10.33
CA ALA A 9 6.16 -2.76 9.19
C ALA A 9 4.64 -2.78 9.43
N ILE A 10 3.97 -1.66 9.24
CA ILE A 10 2.51 -1.60 9.12
C ILE A 10 2.14 -1.67 7.64
N VAL A 11 1.27 -2.61 7.27
CA VAL A 11 0.72 -2.73 5.92
C VAL A 11 -0.80 -2.53 5.99
N THR A 12 -1.30 -1.44 5.40
CA THR A 12 -2.73 -1.15 5.43
C THR A 12 -3.48 -1.94 4.35
N GLY A 13 -4.70 -2.41 4.67
CA GLY A 13 -5.49 -3.24 3.75
C GLY A 13 -4.80 -4.56 3.40
N ALA A 14 -4.13 -5.19 4.36
CA ALA A 14 -3.26 -6.34 4.14
C ALA A 14 -3.95 -7.71 4.24
N SER A 15 -5.27 -7.78 4.45
CA SER A 15 -5.97 -9.06 4.59
C SER A 15 -6.06 -9.89 3.30
N ARG A 16 -5.81 -9.30 2.13
CA ARG A 16 -5.89 -9.98 0.82
C ARG A 16 -5.09 -9.26 -0.28
N GLY A 17 -4.99 -9.92 -1.44
CA GLY A 17 -4.44 -9.34 -2.67
C GLY A 17 -2.99 -8.85 -2.52
N ILE A 18 -2.71 -7.66 -3.05
CA ILE A 18 -1.37 -7.06 -3.02
C ILE A 18 -0.89 -6.85 -1.58
N GLY A 19 -1.77 -6.35 -0.69
CA GLY A 19 -1.41 -6.10 0.70
C GLY A 19 -0.98 -7.37 1.46
N ALA A 20 -1.66 -8.49 1.23
CA ALA A 20 -1.28 -9.78 1.82
C ALA A 20 0.07 -10.27 1.31
N ALA A 21 0.30 -10.20 -0.01
CA ALA A 21 1.58 -10.58 -0.61
C ALA A 21 2.74 -9.70 -0.09
N ILE A 22 2.50 -8.41 0.14
CA ILE A 22 3.49 -7.52 0.75
C ILE A 22 3.77 -7.94 2.19
N ALA A 23 2.73 -8.22 2.99
CA ALA A 23 2.89 -8.63 4.38
C ALA A 23 3.70 -9.94 4.49
N GLU A 24 3.39 -10.95 3.67
CA GLU A 24 4.16 -12.20 3.59
C GLU A 24 5.62 -11.93 3.20
N ARG A 25 5.84 -11.16 2.15
CA ARG A 25 7.19 -10.86 1.65
C ARG A 25 8.03 -10.10 2.69
N LEU A 26 7.50 -9.07 3.34
CA LEU A 26 8.23 -8.33 4.36
C LEU A 26 8.53 -9.19 5.58
N ALA A 27 7.66 -10.14 5.94
CA ALA A 27 7.95 -11.12 6.98
C ALA A 27 9.09 -12.09 6.57
N GLU A 28 9.11 -12.55 5.32
CA GLU A 28 10.20 -13.36 4.75
C GLU A 28 11.53 -12.57 4.70
N ASP A 29 11.48 -11.26 4.44
CA ASP A 29 12.63 -10.36 4.52
C ASP A 29 13.08 -10.09 5.99
N GLY A 30 12.41 -10.69 6.98
CA GLY A 30 12.79 -10.65 8.40
C GLY A 30 12.14 -9.53 9.22
N LEU A 31 11.18 -8.79 8.68
CA LEU A 31 10.45 -7.78 9.43
C LEU A 31 9.34 -8.41 10.30
N THR A 32 8.96 -7.73 11.37
CA THR A 32 7.70 -7.97 12.08
C THR A 32 6.59 -7.19 11.37
N VAL A 33 5.43 -7.81 11.12
CA VAL A 33 4.39 -7.19 10.29
C VAL A 33 3.10 -6.95 11.07
N VAL A 34 2.57 -5.74 10.99
CA VAL A 34 1.22 -5.38 11.43
C VAL A 34 0.29 -5.42 10.23
N ILE A 35 -0.61 -6.39 10.24
CA ILE A 35 -1.60 -6.67 9.21
C ILE A 35 -2.85 -5.86 9.51
N ASN A 36 -3.00 -4.70 8.85
CA ASN A 36 -4.22 -3.92 9.01
C ASN A 36 -5.34 -4.42 8.12
N TYR A 37 -6.55 -4.41 8.67
CA TYR A 37 -7.80 -4.73 7.98
C TYR A 37 -8.95 -3.85 8.51
N SER A 38 -10.01 -3.67 7.71
CA SER A 38 -11.23 -2.98 8.18
C SER A 38 -12.39 -3.96 8.44
N GLY A 39 -12.64 -4.91 7.54
CA GLY A 39 -13.80 -5.80 7.63
C GLY A 39 -13.48 -7.30 7.53
N SER A 40 -12.28 -7.69 7.07
CA SER A 40 -11.95 -9.10 6.80
C SER A 40 -11.03 -9.67 7.90
N GLU A 41 -11.57 -9.82 9.11
CA GLU A 41 -10.83 -10.29 10.29
C GLU A 41 -10.26 -11.71 10.09
N ALA A 42 -11.10 -12.66 9.73
CA ALA A 42 -10.65 -14.05 9.54
C ALA A 42 -9.52 -14.19 8.49
N ALA A 43 -9.57 -13.40 7.41
CA ALA A 43 -8.50 -13.42 6.41
C ALA A 43 -7.19 -12.79 6.94
N ALA A 44 -7.28 -11.77 7.78
CA ALA A 44 -6.11 -11.17 8.41
C ALA A 44 -5.48 -12.12 9.45
N GLU A 45 -6.28 -12.82 10.25
CA GLU A 45 -5.82 -13.82 11.21
C GLU A 45 -5.18 -15.03 10.52
N GLU A 46 -5.78 -15.51 9.44
CA GLU A 46 -5.23 -16.60 8.63
C GLU A 46 -3.87 -16.21 8.04
N LEU A 47 -3.72 -14.98 7.56
CA LEU A 47 -2.44 -14.47 7.07
C LEU A 47 -1.40 -14.37 8.20
N ALA A 48 -1.80 -13.88 9.37
CA ALA A 48 -0.91 -13.81 10.54
C ALA A 48 -0.41 -15.20 10.92
N ARG A 49 -1.31 -16.19 11.00
CA ARG A 49 -0.96 -17.59 11.27
C ARG A 49 0.02 -18.16 10.25
N LYS A 50 -0.19 -17.92 8.95
CA LYS A 50 0.74 -18.36 7.89
C LYS A 50 2.14 -17.75 8.03
N ILE A 51 2.21 -16.48 8.40
CA ILE A 51 3.49 -15.81 8.65
C ILE A 51 4.19 -16.42 9.86
N GLU A 52 3.45 -16.71 10.93
CA GLU A 52 3.99 -17.31 12.15
C GLU A 52 4.45 -18.75 11.94
N GLU A 53 3.71 -19.56 11.19
CA GLU A 53 4.10 -20.92 10.79
C GLU A 53 5.42 -20.97 10.02
N LYS A 54 5.74 -19.90 9.25
CA LYS A 54 7.03 -19.72 8.57
C LYS A 54 8.13 -19.11 9.48
N GLY A 55 7.87 -18.92 10.77
CA GLY A 55 8.83 -18.36 11.72
C GLY A 55 8.90 -16.82 11.72
N GLY A 56 8.00 -16.14 11.03
CA GLY A 56 7.82 -14.69 11.09
C GLY A 56 7.12 -14.24 12.39
N LYS A 57 6.88 -12.92 12.50
CA LYS A 57 6.04 -12.33 13.55
C LYS A 57 5.00 -11.45 12.93
N ALA A 58 3.75 -11.58 13.34
CA ALA A 58 2.63 -10.78 12.85
C ALA A 58 1.74 -10.30 14.01
N LEU A 59 1.02 -9.21 13.76
CA LEU A 59 -0.06 -8.70 14.61
C LEU A 59 -1.19 -8.26 13.68
N THR A 60 -2.41 -8.65 13.96
CA THR A 60 -3.58 -8.13 13.26
C THR A 60 -4.07 -6.83 13.92
N ALA A 61 -4.43 -5.82 13.12
CA ALA A 61 -4.90 -4.54 13.63
C ALA A 61 -6.14 -4.07 12.86
N LYS A 62 -7.30 -4.10 13.51
CA LYS A 62 -8.54 -3.58 12.92
C LYS A 62 -8.55 -2.06 12.94
N ALA A 63 -8.56 -1.46 11.75
CA ALA A 63 -8.72 -0.01 11.59
C ALA A 63 -9.26 0.32 10.21
N ASP A 64 -10.29 1.16 10.14
CA ASP A 64 -10.67 1.86 8.92
C ASP A 64 -9.71 3.05 8.76
N VAL A 65 -8.96 3.08 7.66
CA VAL A 65 -7.98 4.14 7.41
C VAL A 65 -8.62 5.53 7.26
N SER A 66 -9.90 5.61 6.90
CA SER A 66 -10.64 6.86 6.82
C SER A 66 -10.92 7.50 8.19
N ASP A 67 -10.88 6.71 9.27
CA ASP A 67 -10.98 7.14 10.66
C ASP A 67 -9.59 7.41 11.26
N ALA A 68 -9.32 8.68 11.53
CA ALA A 68 -8.04 9.13 12.07
C ALA A 68 -7.70 8.51 13.44
N GLU A 69 -8.71 8.32 14.28
CA GLU A 69 -8.53 7.72 15.61
C GLU A 69 -8.26 6.21 15.52
N ALA A 70 -8.89 5.51 14.57
CA ALA A 70 -8.59 4.10 14.33
C ALA A 70 -7.14 3.92 13.83
N VAL A 71 -6.67 4.80 12.94
CA VAL A 71 -5.28 4.81 12.49
C VAL A 71 -4.32 5.09 13.65
N ARG A 72 -4.61 6.05 14.53
CA ARG A 72 -3.81 6.33 15.72
C ARG A 72 -3.69 5.08 16.60
N ARG A 73 -4.82 4.43 16.92
CA ARG A 73 -4.83 3.19 17.71
C ARG A 73 -4.06 2.05 17.06
N MET A 74 -4.03 1.96 15.74
CA MET A 74 -3.22 0.97 15.02
C MET A 74 -1.72 1.19 15.27
N PHE A 75 -1.24 2.43 15.24
CA PHE A 75 0.13 2.75 15.60
C PHE A 75 0.42 2.50 17.09
N ASP A 76 -0.50 2.85 17.99
CA ASP A 76 -0.39 2.56 19.42
C ASP A 76 -0.21 1.06 19.70
N ALA A 77 -1.00 0.23 19.01
CA ALA A 77 -0.90 -1.22 19.11
C ALA A 77 0.45 -1.75 18.61
N ALA A 78 0.94 -1.25 17.47
CA ALA A 78 2.24 -1.61 16.93
C ALA A 78 3.39 -1.24 17.88
N GLU A 79 3.36 -0.04 18.44
CA GLU A 79 4.37 0.45 19.39
C GLU A 79 4.33 -0.32 20.71
N THR A 80 3.13 -0.62 21.22
CA THR A 80 2.96 -1.39 22.44
C THR A 80 3.49 -2.82 22.28
N ALA A 81 3.20 -3.46 21.15
CA ALA A 81 3.59 -4.84 20.90
C ALA A 81 5.09 -4.99 20.56
N PHE A 82 5.65 -4.03 19.82
CA PHE A 82 6.96 -4.17 19.19
C PHE A 82 7.93 -3.01 19.46
N GLY A 83 7.51 -2.02 20.23
CA GLY A 83 8.34 -0.91 20.69
C GLY A 83 8.53 0.22 19.67
N GLY A 84 7.89 0.18 18.51
CA GLY A 84 7.91 1.25 17.51
C GLY A 84 7.65 0.75 16.09
N VAL A 85 7.63 1.69 15.12
CA VAL A 85 7.34 1.42 13.70
C VAL A 85 8.50 1.94 12.84
N ASP A 86 8.95 1.13 11.90
CA ASP A 86 10.04 1.47 10.96
C ASP A 86 9.54 1.64 9.53
N VAL A 87 8.47 0.94 9.16
CA VAL A 87 7.95 0.90 7.79
C VAL A 87 6.45 1.12 7.79
N LEU A 88 5.97 1.98 6.90
CA LEU A 88 4.55 2.12 6.57
C LEU A 88 4.32 1.82 5.10
N VAL A 89 3.40 0.90 4.81
CA VAL A 89 2.90 0.63 3.46
C VAL A 89 1.43 1.01 3.39
N ASN A 90 1.12 2.12 2.71
CA ASN A 90 -0.24 2.61 2.47
C ASN A 90 -0.84 1.93 1.24
N ASN A 91 -1.31 0.69 1.42
CA ASN A 91 -1.91 -0.11 0.36
C ASN A 91 -3.45 -0.07 0.37
N ALA A 92 -4.11 0.20 1.50
CA ALA A 92 -5.57 0.26 1.58
C ALA A 92 -6.16 1.20 0.52
N GLY A 93 -7.18 0.74 -0.17
CA GLY A 93 -7.85 1.52 -1.21
C GLY A 93 -9.03 0.79 -1.82
N ILE A 94 -9.88 1.57 -2.47
CA ILE A 94 -11.02 1.09 -3.27
C ILE A 94 -10.90 1.57 -4.70
N MET A 95 -11.53 0.84 -5.61
CA MET A 95 -11.66 1.20 -7.02
C MET A 95 -13.09 0.87 -7.46
N GLN A 96 -13.89 1.90 -7.65
CA GLN A 96 -15.20 1.83 -8.28
C GLN A 96 -15.17 2.76 -9.49
N LEU A 97 -15.69 2.29 -10.61
CA LEU A 97 -15.59 2.99 -11.89
C LEU A 97 -16.92 3.68 -12.21
N ALA A 98 -16.84 4.95 -12.59
CA ALA A 98 -17.96 5.74 -13.10
C ALA A 98 -17.44 6.83 -14.01
N LYS A 99 -18.20 7.22 -15.03
CA LYS A 99 -17.93 8.47 -15.74
C LYS A 99 -18.06 9.64 -14.77
N ILE A 100 -17.30 10.71 -14.99
CA ILE A 100 -17.35 11.89 -14.10
C ILE A 100 -18.77 12.46 -13.99
N ALA A 101 -19.51 12.47 -15.11
CA ALA A 101 -20.88 12.98 -15.13
C ALA A 101 -21.91 12.09 -14.42
N ASP A 102 -21.59 10.81 -14.23
CA ASP A 102 -22.49 9.81 -13.63
C ASP A 102 -22.10 9.45 -12.20
N ALA A 103 -20.94 9.92 -11.72
CA ALA A 103 -20.48 9.70 -10.34
C ALA A 103 -21.28 10.60 -9.39
N ASP A 104 -21.96 10.00 -8.41
CA ASP A 104 -22.65 10.72 -7.35
C ASP A 104 -21.68 11.14 -6.21
N ASP A 105 -22.19 11.97 -5.30
CA ASP A 105 -21.42 12.45 -4.15
C ASP A 105 -20.93 11.30 -3.26
N ALA A 106 -21.74 10.25 -3.08
CA ALA A 106 -21.37 9.10 -2.27
C ALA A 106 -20.19 8.33 -2.88
N HIS A 107 -20.17 8.17 -4.21
CA HIS A 107 -19.05 7.59 -4.95
C HIS A 107 -17.78 8.43 -4.75
N PHE A 108 -17.88 9.74 -4.94
CA PHE A 108 -16.76 10.68 -4.78
C PHE A 108 -16.23 10.66 -3.34
N ASP A 109 -17.10 10.88 -2.36
CA ASP A 109 -16.74 10.99 -0.95
C ASP A 109 -16.07 9.72 -0.43
N ARG A 110 -16.56 8.55 -0.85
CA ARG A 110 -15.97 7.28 -0.44
C ARG A 110 -14.55 7.09 -0.96
N HIS A 111 -14.27 7.50 -2.21
CA HIS A 111 -12.91 7.46 -2.75
C HIS A 111 -11.99 8.46 -2.04
N ILE A 112 -12.45 9.67 -1.78
CA ILE A 112 -11.70 10.67 -1.01
C ILE A 112 -11.42 10.16 0.40
N ALA A 113 -12.43 9.63 1.09
CA ALA A 113 -12.29 9.16 2.46
C ALA A 113 -11.26 8.04 2.61
N ILE A 114 -11.31 7.03 1.73
CA ILE A 114 -10.45 5.85 1.85
C ILE A 114 -9.10 6.07 1.17
N ASN A 115 -9.08 6.45 -0.11
CA ASN A 115 -7.84 6.48 -0.89
C ASN A 115 -6.95 7.68 -0.55
N LEU A 116 -7.55 8.86 -0.32
CA LEU A 116 -6.78 10.07 -0.07
C LEU A 116 -6.67 10.38 1.42
N LYS A 117 -7.79 10.56 2.12
CA LYS A 117 -7.78 10.86 3.55
C LYS A 117 -7.18 9.73 4.36
N GLY A 118 -7.46 8.46 4.01
CA GLY A 118 -6.86 7.29 4.65
C GLY A 118 -5.34 7.26 4.54
N THR A 119 -4.81 7.52 3.34
CA THR A 119 -3.37 7.68 3.15
C THR A 119 -2.82 8.86 3.94
N PHE A 120 -3.49 10.01 3.93
CA PHE A 120 -3.09 11.19 4.71
C PHE A 120 -3.07 10.91 6.22
N ASN A 121 -4.09 10.24 6.77
CA ASN A 121 -4.14 9.88 8.19
C ASN A 121 -2.91 9.05 8.59
N SER A 122 -2.59 8.04 7.79
CA SER A 122 -1.43 7.15 8.05
C SER A 122 -0.10 7.90 7.88
N LEU A 123 0.04 8.76 6.86
CA LEU A 123 1.23 9.61 6.66
C LEU A 123 1.44 10.56 7.84
N ARG A 124 0.36 11.15 8.36
CA ARG A 124 0.43 12.07 9.51
C ARG A 124 0.96 11.36 10.77
N GLU A 125 0.48 10.14 11.07
CA GLU A 125 1.02 9.35 12.18
C GLU A 125 2.46 8.92 11.91
N ALA A 126 2.77 8.44 10.71
CA ALA A 126 4.12 8.04 10.34
C ALA A 126 5.13 9.21 10.45
N GLY A 127 4.75 10.40 10.01
CA GLY A 127 5.60 11.59 10.11
C GLY A 127 6.02 11.93 11.54
N ARG A 128 5.16 11.63 12.50
CA ARG A 128 5.40 11.89 13.92
C ARG A 128 6.14 10.75 14.62
N ARG A 129 5.90 9.50 14.20
CA ARG A 129 6.14 8.30 15.02
C ARG A 129 7.09 7.28 14.41
N LEU A 130 7.33 7.31 13.07
CA LEU A 130 8.30 6.41 12.47
C LEU A 130 9.68 6.65 13.06
N ARG A 131 10.43 5.57 13.29
CA ARG A 131 11.83 5.67 13.66
C ARG A 131 12.66 6.25 12.54
N ASP A 132 13.73 6.96 12.86
CA ASP A 132 14.67 7.47 11.88
C ASP A 132 15.32 6.32 11.09
N GLY A 133 15.59 6.55 9.81
CA GLY A 133 15.99 5.50 8.88
C GLY A 133 14.82 4.65 8.36
N GLY A 134 13.58 5.03 8.67
CA GLY A 134 12.36 4.34 8.26
C GLY A 134 12.06 4.41 6.77
N ARG A 135 10.97 3.76 6.36
CA ARG A 135 10.51 3.69 4.96
C ARG A 135 9.00 3.89 4.88
N ILE A 136 8.56 4.69 3.94
CA ILE A 136 7.14 4.86 3.61
C ILE A 136 6.94 4.50 2.14
N VAL A 137 5.99 3.59 1.86
CA VAL A 137 5.58 3.24 0.51
C VAL A 137 4.09 3.47 0.36
N ASN A 138 3.72 4.41 -0.50
CA ASN A 138 2.34 4.71 -0.84
C ASN A 138 1.92 3.97 -2.11
N PHE A 139 0.63 3.68 -2.25
CA PHE A 139 0.09 3.04 -3.46
C PHE A 139 -0.62 4.05 -4.35
N SER A 140 -0.04 4.29 -5.53
CA SER A 140 -0.64 4.94 -6.68
C SER A 140 -1.21 3.89 -7.66
N THR A 141 -1.21 4.19 -8.93
CA THR A 141 -1.66 3.31 -10.03
C THR A 141 -1.13 3.83 -11.36
N SER A 142 -0.85 2.95 -12.31
CA SER A 142 -0.51 3.33 -13.69
C SER A 142 -1.62 4.09 -14.42
N ILE A 143 -2.86 4.01 -13.92
CA ILE A 143 -4.02 4.77 -14.46
C ILE A 143 -3.79 6.28 -14.42
N VAL A 144 -3.01 6.80 -13.48
CA VAL A 144 -2.65 8.24 -13.42
C VAL A 144 -1.97 8.69 -14.71
N GLY A 145 -1.12 7.86 -15.31
CA GLY A 145 -0.49 8.13 -16.61
C GLY A 145 -1.36 7.77 -17.80
N LEU A 146 -2.11 6.67 -17.74
CA LEU A 146 -2.97 6.16 -18.84
C LEU A 146 -4.21 7.00 -19.07
N LYS A 147 -4.80 7.56 -18.01
CA LYS A 147 -6.01 8.44 -18.08
C LYS A 147 -7.18 7.76 -18.78
N LEU A 148 -7.47 6.51 -18.41
CA LEU A 148 -8.58 5.75 -18.99
C LEU A 148 -9.93 6.32 -18.57
N GLU A 149 -10.92 6.22 -19.46
CA GLU A 149 -12.31 6.57 -19.19
C GLU A 149 -12.84 5.81 -17.96
N THR A 150 -13.78 6.41 -17.25
CA THR A 150 -14.43 5.90 -16.03
C THR A 150 -13.56 5.87 -14.77
N TYR A 151 -12.26 6.07 -14.86
CA TYR A 151 -11.34 6.07 -13.72
C TYR A 151 -11.17 7.46 -13.06
N GLY A 152 -11.93 8.48 -13.42
CA GLY A 152 -11.68 9.88 -13.08
C GLY A 152 -11.46 10.13 -11.59
N VAL A 153 -12.44 9.78 -10.74
CA VAL A 153 -12.35 9.99 -9.27
C VAL A 153 -11.21 9.17 -8.66
N TYR A 154 -11.12 7.88 -9.02
CA TYR A 154 -10.05 7.00 -8.54
C TYR A 154 -8.67 7.54 -8.89
N ALA A 155 -8.43 7.87 -10.16
CA ALA A 155 -7.15 8.40 -10.63
C ALA A 155 -6.78 9.73 -9.96
N ALA A 156 -7.75 10.62 -9.74
CA ALA A 156 -7.53 11.87 -9.04
C ALA A 156 -7.03 11.66 -7.60
N THR A 157 -7.64 10.71 -6.85
CA THR A 157 -7.14 10.37 -5.50
C THR A 157 -5.72 9.82 -5.53
N LYS A 158 -5.38 9.01 -6.53
CA LYS A 158 -4.05 8.41 -6.66
C LYS A 158 -2.97 9.41 -7.14
N ALA A 159 -3.33 10.35 -8.00
CA ALA A 159 -2.45 11.47 -8.37
C ALA A 159 -2.14 12.37 -7.15
N ALA A 160 -3.14 12.63 -6.31
CA ALA A 160 -2.92 13.36 -5.05
C ALA A 160 -1.97 12.61 -4.10
N VAL A 161 -2.03 11.27 -4.05
CA VAL A 161 -1.10 10.45 -3.26
C VAL A 161 0.34 10.56 -3.80
N GLU A 162 0.56 10.61 -5.12
CA GLU A 162 1.89 10.85 -5.69
C GLU A 162 2.45 12.22 -5.27
N LEU A 163 1.61 13.25 -5.28
CA LEU A 163 2.02 14.58 -4.82
C LEU A 163 2.38 14.60 -3.34
N LEU A 164 1.54 14.01 -2.48
CA LEU A 164 1.81 13.86 -1.04
C LEU A 164 3.12 13.09 -0.79
N THR A 165 3.43 12.07 -1.59
CA THR A 165 4.67 11.31 -1.51
C THR A 165 5.89 12.20 -1.68
N GLY A 166 5.92 13.02 -2.73
CA GLY A 166 7.04 13.92 -3.01
C GLY A 166 7.20 15.03 -1.97
N ILE A 167 6.10 15.55 -1.43
CA ILE A 167 6.10 16.57 -0.37
C ILE A 167 6.63 15.96 0.94
N MET A 168 6.06 14.84 1.38
CA MET A 168 6.43 14.16 2.62
C MET A 168 7.91 13.76 2.65
N ALA A 169 8.46 13.33 1.50
CA ALA A 169 9.90 13.04 1.36
C ALA A 169 10.79 14.24 1.71
N LYS A 170 10.32 15.46 1.43
CA LYS A 170 11.05 16.70 1.75
C LYS A 170 10.85 17.12 3.20
N GLU A 171 9.63 16.94 3.74
CA GLU A 171 9.29 17.29 5.12
C GLU A 171 10.03 16.43 6.15
N LEU A 172 10.37 15.18 5.81
CA LEU A 172 11.13 14.27 6.67
C LEU A 172 12.67 14.43 6.55
N ARG A 173 13.12 15.55 6.00
CA ARG A 173 14.54 15.87 5.91
C ARG A 173 15.24 15.71 7.27
N GLY A 174 16.44 15.13 7.26
CA GLY A 174 17.28 14.92 8.45
C GLY A 174 16.97 13.63 9.22
N ARG A 175 15.85 12.95 8.92
CA ARG A 175 15.44 11.70 9.59
C ARG A 175 15.85 10.42 8.85
N SER A 176 16.53 10.54 7.71
CA SER A 176 16.92 9.41 6.86
C SER A 176 15.73 8.50 6.47
N ILE A 177 14.51 9.03 6.47
CA ILE A 177 13.29 8.32 6.04
C ILE A 177 13.10 8.55 4.56
N THR A 178 12.89 7.47 3.78
CA THR A 178 12.49 7.59 2.39
C THR A 178 10.98 7.42 2.25
N VAL A 179 10.38 8.21 1.35
CA VAL A 179 8.96 8.17 1.03
C VAL A 179 8.80 8.00 -0.47
N ASN A 180 8.26 6.88 -0.91
CA ASN A 180 8.06 6.58 -2.32
C ASN A 180 6.65 6.09 -2.57
N ALA A 181 6.22 6.10 -3.82
CA ALA A 181 4.99 5.47 -4.27
C ALA A 181 5.31 4.30 -5.21
N VAL A 182 4.48 3.26 -5.16
CA VAL A 182 4.42 2.23 -6.20
C VAL A 182 3.15 2.46 -7.01
N ALA A 183 3.26 2.42 -8.33
CA ALA A 183 2.15 2.55 -9.26
C ALA A 183 1.99 1.24 -10.06
N PRO A 184 1.20 0.28 -9.57
CA PRO A 184 0.96 -0.99 -10.25
C PRO A 184 0.27 -0.81 -11.60
N GLY A 185 0.57 -1.70 -12.54
CA GLY A 185 -0.28 -2.00 -13.68
C GLY A 185 -1.43 -2.94 -13.31
N PRO A 186 -2.18 -3.44 -14.31
CA PRO A 186 -3.18 -4.48 -14.11
C PRO A 186 -2.57 -5.69 -13.39
N THR A 187 -3.05 -5.96 -12.18
CA THR A 187 -2.53 -7.01 -11.29
C THR A 187 -3.63 -8.00 -10.97
N ALA A 188 -3.37 -9.30 -11.08
CA ALA A 188 -4.32 -10.37 -10.85
C ALA A 188 -4.75 -10.45 -9.38
N THR A 189 -5.74 -9.67 -9.02
CA THR A 189 -6.38 -9.60 -7.69
C THR A 189 -7.89 -9.57 -7.86
N ASP A 190 -8.64 -9.96 -6.83
CA ASP A 190 -10.11 -9.86 -6.84
C ASP A 190 -10.58 -8.44 -7.16
N LEU A 191 -9.90 -7.43 -6.61
CA LEU A 191 -10.20 -6.02 -6.88
C LEU A 191 -10.14 -5.67 -8.37
N PHE A 192 -9.21 -6.27 -9.10
CA PHE A 192 -9.03 -6.05 -10.53
C PHE A 192 -9.92 -6.96 -11.38
N LEU A 193 -10.01 -8.25 -11.02
CA LEU A 193 -10.68 -9.27 -11.84
C LEU A 193 -12.20 -9.21 -11.75
N ASN A 194 -12.75 -8.88 -10.57
CA ASN A 194 -14.19 -8.88 -10.35
C ASN A 194 -14.94 -7.99 -11.35
N GLY A 195 -15.96 -8.56 -11.98
CA GLY A 195 -16.83 -7.87 -12.93
C GLY A 195 -16.25 -7.64 -14.33
N LYS A 196 -15.11 -8.27 -14.67
CA LYS A 196 -14.51 -8.21 -16.00
C LYS A 196 -14.64 -9.54 -16.72
N SER A 197 -14.86 -9.51 -18.03
CA SER A 197 -14.82 -10.71 -18.88
C SER A 197 -13.38 -11.15 -19.17
N ASP A 198 -13.21 -12.42 -19.52
CA ASP A 198 -11.89 -12.98 -19.86
C ASP A 198 -11.24 -12.25 -21.05
N GLU A 199 -12.04 -11.82 -22.04
CA GLU A 199 -11.55 -11.06 -23.20
C GLU A 199 -11.02 -9.68 -22.80
N LEU A 200 -11.69 -9.01 -21.83
CA LEU A 200 -11.22 -7.74 -21.30
C LEU A 200 -9.92 -7.92 -20.50
N ILE A 201 -9.84 -8.97 -19.70
CA ILE A 201 -8.65 -9.32 -18.92
C ILE A 201 -7.47 -9.60 -19.86
N ASP A 202 -7.66 -10.42 -20.90
CA ASP A 202 -6.64 -10.72 -21.91
C ASP A 202 -6.17 -9.47 -22.65
N ARG A 203 -7.10 -8.61 -23.06
CA ARG A 203 -6.77 -7.32 -23.69
C ARG A 203 -5.94 -6.44 -22.77
N MET A 204 -6.29 -6.36 -21.48
CA MET A 204 -5.54 -5.57 -20.51
C MET A 204 -4.16 -6.17 -20.21
N ALA A 205 -4.03 -7.49 -20.20
CA ALA A 205 -2.76 -8.18 -20.09
C ALA A 205 -1.81 -7.84 -21.24
N LYS A 206 -2.35 -7.76 -22.47
CA LYS A 206 -1.59 -7.44 -23.69
C LYS A 206 -1.29 -5.94 -23.87
N MET A 207 -1.77 -5.06 -23.00
CA MET A 207 -1.44 -3.63 -23.06
C MET A 207 0.00 -3.32 -22.66
N ASN A 208 0.69 -4.21 -21.96
CA ASN A 208 2.08 -4.04 -21.60
C ASN A 208 3.00 -4.99 -22.39
N PRO A 209 4.27 -4.59 -22.63
CA PRO A 209 5.22 -5.38 -23.41
C PRO A 209 5.52 -6.78 -22.87
N LEU A 210 5.24 -7.06 -21.61
CA LEU A 210 5.41 -8.40 -21.03
C LEU A 210 4.21 -9.31 -21.27
N GLU A 211 3.14 -8.82 -21.87
CA GLU A 211 1.91 -9.51 -22.30
C GLU A 211 1.26 -10.39 -21.23
N ARG A 212 1.35 -9.97 -19.97
CA ARG A 212 0.70 -10.63 -18.83
C ARG A 212 0.20 -9.64 -17.80
N LEU A 213 -0.74 -10.07 -16.98
CA LEU A 213 -1.04 -9.34 -15.75
C LEU A 213 0.17 -9.42 -14.79
N GLY A 214 0.36 -8.38 -14.01
CA GLY A 214 1.20 -8.47 -12.82
C GLY A 214 0.58 -9.44 -11.81
N THR A 215 1.41 -10.03 -10.97
CA THR A 215 0.98 -10.80 -9.81
C THR A 215 1.13 -9.95 -8.54
N PRO A 216 0.40 -10.25 -7.45
CA PRO A 216 0.65 -9.62 -6.15
C PRO A 216 2.12 -9.71 -5.72
N GLN A 217 2.81 -10.80 -6.08
CA GLN A 217 4.22 -11.03 -5.78
C GLN A 217 5.15 -10.10 -6.57
N ASP A 218 4.84 -9.76 -7.83
CA ASP A 218 5.60 -8.76 -8.61
C ASP A 218 5.58 -7.41 -7.88
N ILE A 219 4.43 -7.03 -7.33
CA ILE A 219 4.29 -5.76 -6.60
C ILE A 219 4.96 -5.83 -5.22
N ALA A 220 4.83 -6.96 -4.52
CA ALA A 220 5.50 -7.18 -3.24
C ALA A 220 7.03 -7.10 -3.37
N ALA A 221 7.60 -7.61 -4.47
CA ALA A 221 9.03 -7.50 -4.75
C ALA A 221 9.49 -6.04 -4.93
N ALA A 222 8.70 -5.21 -5.62
CA ALA A 222 8.98 -3.78 -5.76
C ALA A 222 8.94 -3.04 -4.40
N VAL A 223 7.97 -3.38 -3.55
CA VAL A 223 7.87 -2.82 -2.19
C VAL A 223 9.05 -3.28 -1.33
N SER A 224 9.39 -4.58 -1.35
CA SER A 224 10.53 -5.17 -0.63
C SER A 224 11.84 -4.45 -0.98
N PHE A 225 12.08 -4.18 -2.27
CA PHE A 225 13.23 -3.40 -2.73
C PHE A 225 13.25 -1.99 -2.13
N LEU A 226 12.13 -1.24 -2.19
CA LEU A 226 12.06 0.13 -1.66
C LEU A 226 12.20 0.19 -0.13
N VAL A 227 11.77 -0.85 0.58
CA VAL A 227 11.87 -0.99 2.04
C VAL A 227 13.27 -1.45 2.46
N GLY A 228 13.90 -2.23 1.62
CA GLY A 228 15.22 -2.82 1.85
C GLY A 228 16.37 -1.80 1.82
N PRO A 229 17.58 -2.26 2.11
CA PRO A 229 18.78 -1.41 2.10
C PRO A 229 19.07 -0.82 0.71
N ASP A 230 18.81 -1.57 -0.36
CA ASP A 230 19.11 -1.16 -1.74
C ASP A 230 18.19 -0.02 -2.22
N GLY A 231 17.01 0.14 -1.63
CA GLY A 231 16.11 1.29 -1.86
C GLY A 231 16.51 2.57 -1.13
N GLY A 232 17.57 2.56 -0.35
CA GLY A 232 17.95 3.64 0.58
C GLY A 232 18.26 5.00 -0.08
N TRP A 233 18.60 5.04 -1.37
CA TRP A 233 18.84 6.26 -2.12
C TRP A 233 17.67 6.69 -3.02
N ILE A 234 16.57 5.92 -3.01
CA ILE A 234 15.34 6.24 -3.76
C ILE A 234 14.39 6.98 -2.83
N ASN A 235 14.11 8.24 -3.12
CA ASN A 235 13.26 9.08 -2.28
C ASN A 235 12.42 10.05 -3.12
N GLY A 236 11.14 10.21 -2.78
CA GLY A 236 10.20 11.09 -3.46
C GLY A 236 9.78 10.61 -4.86
N GLN A 237 9.97 9.32 -5.17
CA GLN A 237 9.74 8.77 -6.51
C GLN A 237 8.45 7.97 -6.59
N THR A 238 7.87 7.91 -7.79
CA THR A 238 6.80 6.96 -8.14
C THR A 238 7.39 5.86 -9.02
N LEU A 239 7.53 4.66 -8.46
CA LEU A 239 8.00 3.47 -9.17
C LEU A 239 6.82 2.80 -9.89
N ARG A 240 6.83 2.80 -11.21
CA ARG A 240 5.82 2.12 -12.02
C ARG A 240 6.15 0.64 -12.14
N ALA A 241 5.39 -0.21 -11.44
CA ALA A 241 5.50 -1.67 -11.52
C ALA A 241 4.36 -2.20 -12.41
N ASN A 242 4.51 -2.07 -13.76
CA ASN A 242 3.42 -2.22 -14.71
C ASN A 242 3.78 -2.96 -16.00
N GLY A 243 4.93 -3.62 -16.06
CA GLY A 243 5.36 -4.37 -17.24
C GLY A 243 5.72 -3.50 -18.44
N GLY A 244 5.97 -2.21 -18.24
CA GLY A 244 6.30 -1.26 -19.31
C GLY A 244 5.08 -0.64 -20.02
N MET A 245 3.91 -0.63 -19.38
CA MET A 245 2.65 -0.12 -19.95
C MET A 245 2.70 1.38 -20.22
N ILE A 246 3.41 2.16 -19.41
CA ILE A 246 3.64 3.61 -19.54
C ILE A 246 5.03 3.98 -19.02
#